data_e404733afbf1b662217bbb331f8d96d1
#
_entry.id   e404733afbf1b662217bbb331f8d96d1
#
_cell.length_a   1.000
_cell.length_b   1.000
_cell.length_c   1.000
_cell.angle_alpha   90.00
_cell.angle_beta   90.00
_cell.angle_gamma   90.00
#
_symmetry.space_group_name_H-M   'P 1'
#
loop_
_entity.id
_entity.type
_entity.pdbx_description
1 polymer ?
#
loop_
_entity_poly.entity_id
_entity_poly.type
_entity_poly.pdbx_seq_one_letter_code
_entity_poly.pdbx_strand_id
1 'polypeptide(L)'
;LAPAYEPVLNKNTSIKYYDITVTDEMIDNQVKNYAARFGNYSQVEELVDKKDMLKGNILELDAEGKVVETGIKVDDAVLSPAYIKDEEQQKLFENVKKGSVIVFNPKKAFENVAEISSMLKISKEKAEVLSADFRYEVTSITHYEESPIDQSLFDKVYGEGVVKTEEEFKSKVAEGIKESYV
;
A
#
# COMPACT_ATOMS: atom_id res chain seq x y z
N LEU A 1 37.74 35.27 21.71
CA LEU A 1 38.56 34.08 21.51
C LEU A 1 37.87 32.93 22.25
N ALA A 2 37.26 32.00 21.53
CA ALA A 2 36.70 30.79 22.11
C ALA A 2 37.87 29.82 22.46
N PRO A 3 37.82 29.11 23.59
CA PRO A 3 38.87 28.16 23.93
C PRO A 3 38.86 26.98 22.94
N ALA A 4 40.04 26.58 22.49
CA ALA A 4 40.21 25.41 21.63
C ALA A 4 39.78 24.15 22.40
N TYR A 5 38.80 23.42 21.86
CA TYR A 5 38.38 22.13 22.36
C TYR A 5 39.29 21.06 21.75
N GLU A 6 40.15 20.47 22.57
CA GLU A 6 40.89 19.26 22.19
C GLU A 6 40.09 18.02 22.64
N PRO A 7 39.59 17.19 21.74
CA PRO A 7 38.96 15.94 22.14
C PRO A 7 40.05 14.96 22.63
N VAL A 8 40.09 14.70 23.92
CA VAL A 8 40.98 13.71 24.51
C VAL A 8 40.35 12.34 24.34
N LEU A 9 40.74 11.62 23.31
CA LEU A 9 40.47 10.17 23.18
C LEU A 9 41.41 9.45 24.15
N ASN A 10 40.87 9.00 25.26
CA ASN A 10 41.60 8.30 26.30
C ASN A 10 41.49 6.78 26.04
N LYS A 11 42.62 6.05 26.24
CA LYS A 11 42.64 4.56 26.09
C LYS A 11 41.66 3.81 27.00
N ASN A 12 41.00 4.50 27.91
CA ASN A 12 40.01 3.96 28.83
C ASN A 12 38.57 4.29 28.45
N THR A 13 38.33 4.85 27.27
CA THR A 13 36.95 5.05 26.80
C THR A 13 36.37 3.71 26.35
N SER A 14 35.63 3.05 27.23
CA SER A 14 34.88 1.85 26.86
C SER A 14 33.68 2.24 26.03
N ILE A 15 33.71 1.93 24.76
CA ILE A 15 32.52 1.98 23.90
C ILE A 15 31.71 0.72 24.20
N LYS A 16 30.49 0.89 24.71
CA LYS A 16 29.58 -0.24 24.88
C LYS A 16 29.16 -0.73 23.48
N TYR A 17 29.65 -1.87 23.10
CA TYR A 17 29.21 -2.59 21.91
C TYR A 17 27.93 -3.33 22.29
N TYR A 18 26.84 -3.04 21.63
CA TYR A 18 25.61 -3.79 21.78
C TYR A 18 25.61 -4.89 20.72
N ASP A 19 25.70 -6.13 21.16
CA ASP A 19 25.50 -7.27 20.27
C ASP A 19 23.99 -7.42 20.04
N ILE A 20 23.56 -7.17 18.81
CA ILE A 20 22.14 -7.27 18.45
C ILE A 20 21.83 -8.73 18.11
N THR A 21 20.97 -9.33 18.91
CA THR A 21 20.46 -10.64 18.64
C THR A 21 19.37 -10.56 17.57
N VAL A 22 19.64 -11.04 16.37
CA VAL A 22 18.63 -11.19 15.33
C VAL A 22 17.71 -12.34 15.68
N THR A 23 16.42 -12.07 15.82
CA THR A 23 15.41 -13.08 16.12
C THR A 23 14.79 -13.65 14.85
N ASP A 24 14.24 -14.86 14.91
CA ASP A 24 13.51 -15.47 13.79
C ASP A 24 12.36 -14.58 13.31
N GLU A 25 11.68 -13.88 14.24
CA GLU A 25 10.63 -12.93 13.91
C GLU A 25 11.14 -11.76 13.04
N MET A 26 12.31 -11.23 13.33
CA MET A 26 12.94 -10.17 12.51
C MET A 26 13.26 -10.69 11.11
N ILE A 27 13.75 -11.91 11.01
CA ILE A 27 14.05 -12.57 9.73
C ILE A 27 12.77 -12.77 8.93
N ASP A 28 11.73 -13.35 9.52
CA ASP A 28 10.46 -13.62 8.87
C ASP A 28 9.76 -12.33 8.42
N ASN A 29 9.82 -11.27 9.22
CA ASN A 29 9.30 -9.95 8.83
C ASN A 29 10.07 -9.37 7.63
N GLN A 30 11.39 -9.50 7.61
CA GLN A 30 12.19 -9.03 6.49
C GLN A 30 11.96 -9.86 5.21
N VAL A 31 11.78 -11.16 5.33
CA VAL A 31 11.41 -12.05 4.21
C VAL A 31 10.06 -11.64 3.63
N LYS A 32 9.05 -11.38 4.48
CA LYS A 32 7.75 -10.85 4.06
C LYS A 32 7.87 -9.50 3.36
N ASN A 33 8.71 -8.60 3.87
CA ASN A 33 8.98 -7.31 3.23
C ASN A 33 9.58 -7.48 1.83
N TYR A 34 10.49 -8.44 1.64
CA TYR A 34 11.02 -8.75 0.31
C TYR A 34 9.94 -9.36 -0.59
N ALA A 35 9.15 -10.32 -0.11
CA ALA A 35 8.05 -10.92 -0.86
C ALA A 35 7.05 -9.84 -1.32
N ALA A 36 6.70 -8.92 -0.43
CA ALA A 36 5.84 -7.77 -0.73
C ALA A 36 6.49 -6.80 -1.73
N ARG A 37 7.77 -6.51 -1.59
CA ARG A 37 8.48 -5.56 -2.48
C ARG A 37 8.64 -6.07 -3.90
N PHE A 38 8.82 -7.39 -4.07
CA PHE A 38 9.04 -8.04 -5.36
C PHE A 38 7.81 -8.79 -5.89
N GLY A 39 6.63 -8.50 -5.31
CA GLY A 39 5.36 -9.00 -5.81
C GLY A 39 5.04 -8.52 -7.22
N ASN A 40 4.07 -9.16 -7.82
CA ASN A 40 3.64 -8.90 -9.19
C ASN A 40 2.28 -8.21 -9.22
N TYR A 41 2.14 -7.27 -10.14
CA TYR A 41 0.85 -6.65 -10.46
C TYR A 41 0.34 -7.27 -11.76
N SER A 42 -0.88 -7.78 -11.73
CA SER A 42 -1.56 -8.33 -12.90
C SER A 42 -2.90 -7.66 -13.13
N GLN A 43 -3.26 -7.47 -14.40
CA GLN A 43 -4.61 -7.03 -14.76
C GLN A 43 -5.54 -8.23 -14.70
N VAL A 44 -6.65 -8.07 -14.00
CA VAL A 44 -7.67 -9.11 -13.83
C VAL A 44 -9.04 -8.59 -14.27
N GLU A 45 -9.93 -9.48 -14.66
CA GLU A 45 -11.28 -9.11 -15.12
C GLU A 45 -12.29 -9.02 -13.96
N GLU A 46 -11.98 -9.65 -12.83
CA GLU A 46 -12.81 -9.67 -11.62
C GLU A 46 -11.95 -9.35 -10.39
N LEU A 47 -12.57 -8.77 -9.36
CA LEU A 47 -11.95 -8.54 -8.07
C LEU A 47 -11.57 -9.87 -7.41
N VAL A 48 -10.29 -10.06 -7.11
CA VAL A 48 -9.75 -11.26 -6.43
C VAL A 48 -9.66 -11.04 -4.92
N ASP A 49 -9.16 -9.88 -4.52
CA ASP A 49 -8.98 -9.50 -3.11
C ASP A 49 -9.47 -8.06 -2.87
N LYS A 50 -9.93 -7.77 -1.65
CA LYS A 50 -10.33 -6.40 -1.25
C LYS A 50 -9.18 -5.38 -1.36
N LYS A 51 -7.93 -5.84 -1.37
CA LYS A 51 -6.73 -5.00 -1.55
C LYS A 51 -6.44 -4.67 -3.00
N ASP A 52 -7.14 -5.28 -3.95
CA ASP A 52 -6.98 -4.96 -5.36
C ASP A 52 -7.27 -3.49 -5.63
N MET A 53 -6.59 -2.95 -6.61
CA MET A 53 -6.78 -1.57 -7.05
C MET A 53 -7.77 -1.53 -8.21
N LEU A 54 -8.91 -0.93 -7.96
CA LEU A 54 -9.91 -0.59 -8.97
C LEU A 54 -9.55 0.76 -9.57
N LYS A 55 -9.49 0.84 -10.88
CA LYS A 55 -9.37 2.09 -11.64
C LYS A 55 -10.65 2.33 -12.41
N GLY A 56 -11.18 3.55 -12.36
CA GLY A 56 -12.44 3.85 -13.01
C GLY A 56 -12.79 5.32 -13.02
N ASN A 57 -13.96 5.61 -13.56
CA ASN A 57 -14.48 6.97 -13.66
C ASN A 57 -15.53 7.20 -12.57
N ILE A 58 -15.42 8.32 -11.89
CA ILE A 58 -16.36 8.76 -10.84
C ILE A 58 -17.20 9.92 -11.37
N LEU A 59 -18.51 9.83 -11.24
CA LEU A 59 -19.48 10.84 -11.67
C LEU A 59 -20.46 11.13 -10.54
N GLU A 60 -20.65 12.40 -10.23
CA GLU A 60 -21.63 12.85 -9.24
C GLU A 60 -23.07 12.60 -9.70
N LEU A 61 -23.91 12.14 -8.78
CA LEU A 61 -25.32 11.91 -9.00
C LEU A 61 -26.19 12.93 -8.26
N ASP A 62 -27.31 13.29 -8.85
CA ASP A 62 -28.37 14.05 -8.20
C ASP A 62 -29.24 13.16 -7.28
N ALA A 63 -30.24 13.79 -6.64
CA ALA A 63 -31.15 13.08 -5.74
C ALA A 63 -32.02 12.01 -6.44
N GLU A 64 -32.17 12.11 -7.75
CA GLU A 64 -32.89 11.14 -8.62
C GLU A 64 -31.96 10.05 -9.17
N GLY A 65 -30.67 10.07 -8.83
CA GLY A 65 -29.69 9.10 -9.31
C GLY A 65 -29.19 9.32 -10.73
N LYS A 66 -29.38 10.50 -11.29
CA LYS A 66 -28.88 10.88 -12.61
C LYS A 66 -27.54 11.60 -12.49
N VAL A 67 -26.70 11.43 -13.51
CA VAL A 67 -25.41 12.10 -13.58
C VAL A 67 -25.59 13.62 -13.70
N VAL A 68 -24.97 14.37 -12.81
CA VAL A 68 -24.93 15.84 -12.84
C VAL A 68 -23.90 16.27 -13.87
N GLU A 69 -24.35 16.88 -14.99
CA GLU A 69 -23.45 17.28 -16.09
C GLU A 69 -22.34 18.26 -15.66
N THR A 70 -22.66 19.18 -14.76
CA THR A 70 -21.72 20.18 -14.19
C THR A 70 -21.13 19.75 -12.84
N GLY A 71 -21.44 18.53 -12.41
CA GLY A 71 -21.00 17.97 -11.13
C GLY A 71 -19.54 17.53 -11.14
N ILE A 72 -19.14 16.91 -10.04
CA ILE A 72 -17.79 16.37 -9.86
C ILE A 72 -17.61 15.17 -10.81
N LYS A 73 -16.57 15.24 -11.64
CA LYS A 73 -16.15 14.16 -12.53
C LYS A 73 -14.67 13.89 -12.31
N VAL A 74 -14.31 12.64 -12.12
CA VAL A 74 -12.92 12.22 -11.98
C VAL A 74 -12.68 11.04 -12.90
N ASP A 75 -11.80 11.24 -13.86
CA ASP A 75 -11.33 10.16 -14.72
C ASP A 75 -10.16 9.45 -14.05
N ASP A 76 -10.06 8.15 -14.29
CA ASP A 76 -8.97 7.30 -13.80
C ASP A 76 -8.78 7.34 -12.27
N ALA A 77 -9.87 7.47 -11.53
CA ALA A 77 -9.84 7.41 -10.08
C ALA A 77 -9.46 6.00 -9.61
N VAL A 78 -8.49 5.94 -8.70
CA VAL A 78 -8.05 4.68 -8.10
C VAL A 78 -8.68 4.51 -6.72
N LEU A 79 -9.30 3.36 -6.49
CA LEU A 79 -9.96 2.98 -5.25
C LEU A 79 -9.61 1.52 -4.92
N SER A 80 -9.37 1.24 -3.64
CA SER A 80 -9.30 -0.15 -3.15
C SER A 80 -10.39 -0.36 -2.11
N PRO A 81 -11.21 -1.42 -2.24
CA PRO A 81 -12.26 -1.73 -1.28
C PRO A 81 -11.77 -1.92 0.16
N ALA A 82 -10.49 -2.27 0.35
CA ALA A 82 -9.89 -2.41 1.68
C ALA A 82 -9.86 -1.11 2.51
N TYR A 83 -9.90 0.05 1.85
CA TYR A 83 -9.94 1.36 2.53
C TYR A 83 -11.34 1.82 2.89
N ILE A 84 -12.38 1.16 2.38
CA ILE A 84 -13.77 1.45 2.72
C ILE A 84 -14.06 0.94 4.12
N LYS A 85 -14.44 1.83 5.04
CA LYS A 85 -14.68 1.50 6.46
C LYS A 85 -16.09 1.02 6.73
N ASP A 86 -17.05 1.58 6.02
CA ASP A 86 -18.45 1.18 6.14
C ASP A 86 -18.70 -0.16 5.44
N GLU A 87 -19.22 -1.13 6.19
CA GLU A 87 -19.45 -2.49 5.67
C GLU A 87 -20.50 -2.54 4.56
N GLU A 88 -21.54 -1.68 4.62
CA GLU A 88 -22.58 -1.63 3.58
C GLU A 88 -21.99 -1.09 2.28
N GLN A 89 -21.19 -0.02 2.36
CA GLN A 89 -20.49 0.52 1.20
C GLN A 89 -19.45 -0.46 0.67
N GLN A 90 -18.73 -1.17 1.53
CA GLN A 90 -17.73 -2.17 1.11
C GLN A 90 -18.37 -3.33 0.35
N LYS A 91 -19.56 -3.80 0.76
CA LYS A 91 -20.30 -4.86 0.07
C LYS A 91 -20.68 -4.50 -1.36
N LEU A 92 -20.87 -3.21 -1.68
CA LEU A 92 -21.14 -2.77 -3.04
C LEU A 92 -20.00 -3.08 -4.02
N PHE A 93 -18.79 -3.26 -3.48
CA PHE A 93 -17.59 -3.59 -4.24
C PHE A 93 -17.27 -5.09 -4.24
N GLU A 94 -18.10 -5.94 -3.65
CA GLU A 94 -17.93 -7.39 -3.75
C GLU A 94 -18.29 -7.88 -5.15
N ASN A 95 -17.49 -8.83 -5.66
CA ASN A 95 -17.68 -9.42 -7.01
C ASN A 95 -17.67 -8.42 -8.17
N VAL A 96 -16.98 -7.32 -8.00
CA VAL A 96 -16.82 -6.29 -9.05
C VAL A 96 -16.00 -6.86 -10.20
N LYS A 97 -16.47 -6.58 -11.41
CA LYS A 97 -15.81 -6.90 -12.68
C LYS A 97 -15.45 -5.63 -13.43
N LYS A 98 -14.53 -5.77 -14.35
CA LYS A 98 -14.26 -4.71 -15.31
C LYS A 98 -15.54 -4.36 -16.07
N GLY A 99 -15.85 -3.07 -16.15
CA GLY A 99 -17.11 -2.55 -16.69
C GLY A 99 -18.27 -2.50 -15.70
N SER A 100 -18.11 -2.96 -14.46
CA SER A 100 -19.13 -2.80 -13.42
C SER A 100 -19.36 -1.34 -13.10
N VAL A 101 -20.62 -1.04 -12.82
CA VAL A 101 -21.07 0.28 -12.38
C VAL A 101 -21.59 0.16 -10.95
N ILE A 102 -21.02 0.95 -10.05
CA ILE A 102 -21.32 0.94 -8.63
C ILE A 102 -21.78 2.33 -8.24
N VAL A 103 -22.86 2.42 -7.46
CA VAL A 103 -23.29 3.66 -6.85
C VAL A 103 -22.93 3.60 -5.37
N PHE A 104 -22.10 4.52 -4.91
CA PHE A 104 -21.62 4.58 -3.54
C PHE A 104 -21.62 6.01 -3.01
N ASN A 105 -21.61 6.15 -1.68
CA ASN A 105 -21.51 7.44 -1.02
C ASN A 105 -20.11 7.63 -0.41
N PRO A 106 -19.28 8.54 -0.94
CA PRO A 106 -17.91 8.74 -0.42
C PRO A 106 -17.87 9.13 1.06
N LYS A 107 -18.87 9.90 1.52
CA LYS A 107 -18.94 10.36 2.92
C LYS A 107 -19.21 9.20 3.89
N LYS A 108 -19.96 8.19 3.45
CA LYS A 108 -20.19 6.95 4.22
C LYS A 108 -19.01 6.00 4.09
N ALA A 109 -18.47 5.87 2.88
CA ALA A 109 -17.39 4.93 2.58
C ALA A 109 -16.08 5.26 3.31
N PHE A 110 -15.76 6.55 3.43
CA PHE A 110 -14.50 7.03 4.00
C PHE A 110 -14.74 7.96 5.19
N GLU A 111 -14.10 7.67 6.31
CA GLU A 111 -14.15 8.53 7.50
C GLU A 111 -13.29 9.77 7.34
N ASN A 112 -12.23 9.69 6.53
CA ASN A 112 -11.24 10.75 6.40
C ASN A 112 -11.56 11.68 5.24
N VAL A 113 -11.86 12.94 5.56
CA VAL A 113 -12.13 14.00 4.57
C VAL A 113 -10.97 14.20 3.58
N ALA A 114 -9.72 13.97 4.02
CA ALA A 114 -8.56 14.10 3.15
C ALA A 114 -8.53 13.00 2.06
N GLU A 115 -9.00 11.79 2.37
CA GLU A 115 -9.12 10.71 1.38
C GLU A 115 -10.19 11.04 0.34
N ILE A 116 -11.36 11.53 0.78
CA ILE A 116 -12.44 11.99 -0.11
C ILE A 116 -11.95 13.12 -1.02
N SER A 117 -11.29 14.13 -0.43
CA SER A 117 -10.72 15.28 -1.14
C SER A 117 -9.72 14.83 -2.23
N SER A 118 -8.83 13.92 -1.89
CA SER A 118 -7.82 13.38 -2.80
C SER A 118 -8.43 12.55 -3.92
N MET A 119 -9.36 11.65 -3.59
CA MET A 119 -10.03 10.78 -4.55
C MET A 119 -10.88 11.56 -5.56
N LEU A 120 -11.66 12.53 -5.06
CA LEU A 120 -12.54 13.35 -5.90
C LEU A 120 -11.85 14.58 -6.50
N LYS A 121 -10.58 14.83 -6.16
CA LYS A 121 -9.78 15.99 -6.61
C LYS A 121 -10.47 17.32 -6.30
N ILE A 122 -11.08 17.43 -5.13
CA ILE A 122 -11.77 18.62 -4.62
C ILE A 122 -11.09 19.16 -3.37
N SER A 123 -11.43 20.40 -2.96
CA SER A 123 -10.93 20.93 -1.71
C SER A 123 -11.53 20.22 -0.48
N LYS A 124 -10.83 20.28 0.66
CA LYS A 124 -11.31 19.65 1.91
C LYS A 124 -12.64 20.23 2.36
N GLU A 125 -12.83 21.54 2.21
CA GLU A 125 -14.08 22.24 2.56
C GLU A 125 -15.27 21.71 1.75
N LYS A 126 -15.07 21.42 0.46
CA LYS A 126 -16.08 20.77 -0.38
C LYS A 126 -16.34 19.33 0.04
N ALA A 127 -15.29 18.58 0.37
CA ALA A 127 -15.41 17.20 0.83
C ALA A 127 -16.13 17.08 2.19
N GLU A 128 -15.99 18.07 3.08
CA GLU A 128 -16.68 18.11 4.38
C GLU A 128 -18.20 18.22 4.25
N VAL A 129 -18.68 19.03 3.30
CA VAL A 129 -20.12 19.26 3.10
C VAL A 129 -20.75 18.34 2.06
N LEU A 130 -19.93 17.47 1.46
CA LEU A 130 -20.37 16.53 0.42
C LEU A 130 -21.35 15.52 1.01
N SER A 131 -22.51 15.35 0.36
CA SER A 131 -23.52 14.36 0.74
C SER A 131 -24.05 13.57 -0.47
N ALA A 132 -23.61 13.92 -1.68
CA ALA A 132 -24.05 13.29 -2.91
C ALA A 132 -23.54 11.86 -3.04
N ASP A 133 -24.31 11.02 -3.73
CA ASP A 133 -23.89 9.72 -4.19
C ASP A 133 -23.11 9.85 -5.50
N PHE A 134 -22.27 8.86 -5.77
CA PHE A 134 -21.42 8.86 -6.96
C PHE A 134 -21.53 7.53 -7.68
N ARG A 135 -21.56 7.61 -8.99
CA ARG A 135 -21.42 6.48 -9.89
C ARG A 135 -19.94 6.24 -10.15
N TYR A 136 -19.49 5.03 -9.86
CA TYR A 136 -18.14 4.56 -10.16
C TYR A 136 -18.22 3.49 -11.25
N GLU A 137 -17.60 3.75 -12.39
CA GLU A 137 -17.51 2.84 -13.50
C GLU A 137 -16.09 2.27 -13.59
N VAL A 138 -15.95 0.98 -13.31
CA VAL A 138 -14.65 0.29 -13.24
C VAL A 138 -14.12 0.05 -14.65
N THR A 139 -12.97 0.62 -14.98
CA THR A 139 -12.30 0.45 -16.27
C THR A 139 -11.22 -0.62 -16.26
N SER A 140 -10.55 -0.81 -15.11
CA SER A 140 -9.57 -1.88 -14.94
C SER A 140 -9.43 -2.27 -13.48
N ILE A 141 -9.00 -3.50 -13.26
CA ILE A 141 -8.73 -4.06 -11.94
C ILE A 141 -7.29 -4.56 -11.94
N THR A 142 -6.49 -4.11 -10.98
CA THR A 142 -5.11 -4.55 -10.80
C THR A 142 -5.01 -5.35 -9.52
N HIS A 143 -4.72 -6.62 -9.66
CA HIS A 143 -4.45 -7.53 -8.54
C HIS A 143 -2.97 -7.50 -8.22
N TYR A 144 -2.67 -7.40 -6.93
CA TYR A 144 -1.31 -7.49 -6.41
C TYR A 144 -1.14 -8.82 -5.69
N GLU A 145 -0.20 -9.61 -6.16
CA GLU A 145 0.20 -10.88 -5.55
C GLU A 145 1.62 -10.76 -5.00
N GLU A 146 1.80 -11.10 -3.72
CA GLU A 146 3.13 -11.18 -3.13
C GLU A 146 3.96 -12.24 -3.86
N SER A 147 5.25 -11.97 -4.03
CA SER A 147 6.14 -12.97 -4.63
C SER A 147 6.21 -14.22 -3.74
N PRO A 148 6.06 -15.41 -4.30
CA PRO A 148 6.31 -16.63 -3.54
C PRO A 148 7.77 -16.64 -3.04
N ILE A 149 8.00 -17.30 -1.91
CA ILE A 149 9.35 -17.48 -1.35
C ILE A 149 10.01 -18.63 -2.08
N ASP A 150 10.53 -18.34 -3.27
CA ASP A 150 11.16 -19.30 -4.18
C ASP A 150 12.44 -18.74 -4.79
N GLN A 151 13.04 -19.51 -5.70
CA GLN A 151 14.27 -19.11 -6.38
C GLN A 151 14.15 -17.76 -7.09
N SER A 152 12.99 -17.44 -7.64
CA SER A 152 12.77 -16.17 -8.33
C SER A 152 12.90 -14.98 -7.39
N LEU A 153 12.40 -15.11 -6.16
CA LEU A 153 12.56 -14.07 -5.13
C LEU A 153 14.02 -13.98 -4.70
N PHE A 154 14.70 -15.12 -4.49
CA PHE A 154 16.10 -15.15 -4.07
C PHE A 154 17.01 -14.45 -5.08
N ASP A 155 16.79 -14.74 -6.36
CA ASP A 155 17.54 -14.13 -7.46
C ASP A 155 17.29 -12.64 -7.60
N LYS A 156 16.05 -12.19 -7.35
CA LYS A 156 15.70 -10.74 -7.37
C LYS A 156 16.35 -9.98 -6.21
N VAL A 157 16.52 -10.59 -5.05
CA VAL A 157 17.05 -9.95 -3.84
C VAL A 157 18.57 -9.94 -3.82
N TYR A 158 19.20 -11.07 -4.12
CA TYR A 158 20.66 -11.28 -3.97
C TYR A 158 21.41 -11.50 -5.28
N GLY A 159 20.71 -11.65 -6.39
CA GLY A 159 21.27 -11.96 -7.69
C GLY A 159 21.16 -13.46 -8.04
N GLU A 160 21.16 -13.73 -9.34
CA GLU A 160 20.93 -15.07 -9.89
C GLU A 160 21.95 -16.09 -9.39
N GLY A 161 21.46 -17.19 -8.83
CA GLY A 161 22.25 -18.32 -8.37
C GLY A 161 23.08 -18.11 -7.09
N VAL A 162 22.97 -16.94 -6.44
CA VAL A 162 23.70 -16.61 -5.20
C VAL A 162 23.12 -17.37 -4.00
N VAL A 163 21.79 -17.54 -3.98
CA VAL A 163 21.04 -18.26 -2.94
C VAL A 163 20.22 -19.35 -3.61
N LYS A 164 20.27 -20.56 -3.08
CA LYS A 164 19.62 -21.72 -3.70
C LYS A 164 18.55 -22.36 -2.82
N THR A 165 18.54 -22.05 -1.54
CA THR A 165 17.58 -22.59 -0.57
C THR A 165 16.97 -21.49 0.29
N GLU A 166 15.80 -21.75 0.84
CA GLU A 166 15.14 -20.83 1.79
C GLU A 166 15.99 -20.61 3.05
N GLU A 167 16.72 -21.65 3.49
CA GLU A 167 17.60 -21.57 4.66
C GLU A 167 18.79 -20.63 4.39
N GLU A 168 19.42 -20.73 3.23
CA GLU A 168 20.46 -19.80 2.78
C GLU A 168 19.92 -18.37 2.66
N PHE A 169 18.68 -18.22 2.15
CA PHE A 169 18.02 -16.93 2.03
C PHE A 169 17.83 -16.29 3.40
N LYS A 170 17.25 -17.01 4.36
CA LYS A 170 17.06 -16.56 5.74
C LYS A 170 18.39 -16.22 6.44
N SER A 171 19.42 -17.00 6.20
CA SER A 171 20.76 -16.75 6.74
C SER A 171 21.34 -15.44 6.22
N LYS A 172 21.25 -15.17 4.92
CA LYS A 172 21.70 -13.90 4.34
C LYS A 172 20.85 -12.70 4.79
N VAL A 173 19.54 -12.90 4.97
CA VAL A 173 18.67 -11.89 5.56
C VAL A 173 19.11 -11.54 6.98
N ALA A 174 19.46 -12.55 7.79
CA ALA A 174 19.97 -12.34 9.15
C ALA A 174 21.31 -11.58 9.17
N GLU A 175 22.20 -11.89 8.23
CA GLU A 175 23.46 -11.16 8.05
C GLU A 175 23.19 -9.67 7.70
N GLY A 176 22.32 -9.41 6.71
CA GLY A 176 21.97 -8.05 6.30
C GLY A 176 21.28 -7.24 7.41
N ILE A 177 20.45 -7.89 8.25
CA ILE A 177 19.88 -7.25 9.43
C ILE A 177 21.02 -6.84 10.40
N LYS A 178 21.95 -7.73 10.70
CA LYS A 178 23.09 -7.41 11.58
C LYS A 178 23.92 -6.23 11.06
N GLU A 179 24.23 -6.22 9.77
CA GLU A 179 25.01 -5.15 9.14
C GLU A 179 24.30 -3.80 9.18
N SER A 180 22.98 -3.77 9.15
CA SER A 180 22.20 -2.51 9.21
C SER A 180 22.20 -1.84 10.57
N TYR A 181 22.65 -2.54 11.61
CA TYR A 181 22.74 -2.03 12.99
C TYR A 181 24.17 -1.76 13.47
N VAL A 182 25.16 -1.96 12.64
CA VAL A 182 26.58 -1.64 12.90
C VAL A 182 26.94 -0.29 12.28
#